data_59c78e10c75368df2d09321d6dc49846
#
_entry.id   59c78e10c75368df2d09321d6dc49846
#
_cell.length_a   1.000
_cell.length_b   1.000
_cell.length_c   1.000
_cell.angle_alpha   90.00
_cell.angle_beta   90.00
_cell.angle_gamma   90.00
#
_symmetry.space_group_name_H-M   'P 1'
#
loop_
_entity.id
_entity.type
_entity.pdbx_description
1 polymer ?
#
loop_
_entity_poly.entity_id
_entity_poly.type
_entity_poly.pdbx_seq_one_letter_code
_entity_poly.pdbx_strand_id
1 'polypeptide(L)'
;MAEAKRPVFPGLSNGLLMKIDSRKLIAAAAKAREGAVAPYSKFKVGAALLTKSGQIVGGANVESASYGLTCCAERVALFNALTGGARNFVAVAVVARIAGGPMPCGACRQLLAEYAHNAKVFVADSADLRKISTFMVKKLLPSAFLAGDW
;
A
#
# COMPACT_ATOMS: atom_id res chain seq x y z
N MET A 1 28.18 -15.95 -15.09
CA MET A 1 26.80 -15.48 -14.79
C MET A 1 26.89 -14.65 -13.52
N ALA A 2 26.61 -13.34 -13.58
CA ALA A 2 26.69 -12.49 -12.40
C ALA A 2 25.41 -12.67 -11.58
N GLU A 3 25.55 -13.07 -10.32
CA GLU A 3 24.49 -13.13 -9.34
C GLU A 3 23.83 -11.75 -9.24
N ALA A 4 22.55 -11.66 -9.57
CA ALA A 4 21.76 -10.45 -9.38
C ALA A 4 21.65 -10.18 -7.87
N LYS A 5 22.57 -9.38 -7.34
CA LYS A 5 22.56 -8.95 -5.94
C LYS A 5 21.26 -8.21 -5.68
N ARG A 6 20.46 -8.73 -4.75
CA ARG A 6 19.34 -7.95 -4.18
C ARG A 6 19.86 -6.56 -3.83
N PRO A 7 19.15 -5.48 -4.15
CA PRO A 7 19.54 -4.16 -3.67
C PRO A 7 19.53 -4.21 -2.13
N VAL A 8 20.72 -4.32 -1.53
CA VAL A 8 20.89 -4.24 -0.08
C VAL A 8 20.78 -2.75 0.26
N PHE A 9 19.65 -2.35 0.77
CA PHE A 9 19.51 -1.03 1.36
C PHE A 9 20.20 -1.04 2.72
N PRO A 10 21.13 -0.10 3.02
CA PRO A 10 21.85 -0.09 4.28
C PRO A 10 20.84 -0.02 5.44
N GLY A 11 20.89 -1.04 6.29
CA GLY A 11 20.13 -1.08 7.53
C GLY A 11 20.61 0.02 8.45
N LEU A 12 19.78 1.01 8.71
CA LEU A 12 20.01 1.95 9.79
C LEU A 12 19.82 1.23 11.12
N SER A 13 20.90 1.18 11.87
CA SER A 13 21.03 0.69 13.25
C SER A 13 19.97 1.31 14.17
N ASN A 14 19.50 0.49 15.12
CA ASN A 14 18.89 0.84 16.41
C ASN A 14 18.22 2.23 16.49
N GLY A 15 16.94 2.29 16.11
CA GLY A 15 16.06 3.40 16.43
C GLY A 15 14.78 2.82 17.03
N LEU A 16 14.35 3.41 18.12
CA LEU A 16 13.07 3.26 18.80
C LEU A 16 12.00 2.68 17.86
N LEU A 17 11.38 1.54 18.21
CA LEU A 17 10.28 0.95 17.45
C LEU A 17 9.22 2.02 17.24
N MET A 18 9.12 2.56 16.03
CA MET A 18 8.14 3.57 15.68
C MET A 18 6.75 2.99 15.90
N LYS A 19 6.01 3.57 16.83
CA LYS A 19 4.61 3.18 17.07
C LYS A 19 3.79 3.62 15.86
N ILE A 20 3.27 2.63 15.11
CA ILE A 20 2.42 2.91 13.95
C ILE A 20 1.05 3.39 14.44
N ASP A 21 0.70 4.62 14.11
CA ASP A 21 -0.64 5.16 14.33
C ASP A 21 -1.55 4.77 13.16
N SER A 22 -2.28 3.66 13.33
CA SER A 22 -3.19 3.15 12.30
C SER A 22 -4.33 4.12 11.98
N ARG A 23 -4.82 4.88 12.96
CA ARG A 23 -5.90 5.85 12.75
C ARG A 23 -5.44 7.00 11.87
N LYS A 24 -4.24 7.53 12.13
CA LYS A 24 -3.63 8.58 11.30
C LYS A 24 -3.42 8.09 9.86
N LEU A 25 -2.96 6.87 9.68
CA LEU A 25 -2.72 6.31 8.35
C LEU A 25 -4.04 6.05 7.61
N ILE A 26 -5.06 5.52 8.28
CA ILE A 26 -6.42 5.35 7.71
C ILE A 26 -7.01 6.71 7.34
N ALA A 27 -6.85 7.74 8.17
CA ALA A 27 -7.31 9.09 7.83
C ALA A 27 -6.62 9.64 6.57
N ALA A 28 -5.31 9.40 6.42
CA ALA A 28 -4.58 9.79 5.21
C ALA A 28 -5.08 9.04 3.96
N ALA A 29 -5.37 7.74 4.06
CA ALA A 29 -5.96 6.97 2.97
C ALA A 29 -7.38 7.46 2.62
N ALA A 30 -8.21 7.76 3.62
CA ALA A 30 -9.54 8.34 3.41
C ALA A 30 -9.47 9.70 2.70
N LYS A 31 -8.51 10.55 3.08
CA LYS A 31 -8.25 11.82 2.40
C LYS A 31 -7.80 11.62 0.96
N ALA A 32 -6.86 10.71 0.71
CA ALA A 32 -6.42 10.39 -0.64
C ALA A 32 -7.58 9.90 -1.55
N ARG A 33 -8.54 9.14 -1.00
CA ARG A 33 -9.72 8.64 -1.69
C ARG A 33 -10.56 9.75 -2.35
N GLU A 34 -10.53 10.96 -1.83
CA GLU A 34 -11.26 12.11 -2.41
C GLU A 34 -10.78 12.40 -3.84
N GLY A 35 -9.51 12.16 -4.14
CA GLY A 35 -8.91 12.33 -5.46
C GLY A 35 -9.13 11.18 -6.44
N ALA A 36 -9.92 10.15 -6.09
CA ALA A 36 -10.16 9.01 -6.96
C ALA A 36 -10.90 9.39 -8.25
N VAL A 37 -10.41 8.87 -9.38
CA VAL A 37 -11.00 9.03 -10.71
C VAL A 37 -11.66 7.71 -11.10
N ALA A 38 -12.92 7.54 -10.73
CA ALA A 38 -13.69 6.30 -10.93
C ALA A 38 -15.01 6.57 -11.71
N PRO A 39 -14.91 7.01 -13.00
CA PRO A 39 -16.09 7.38 -13.77
C PRO A 39 -16.98 6.20 -14.15
N TYR A 40 -16.43 4.99 -14.20
CA TYR A 40 -17.15 3.79 -14.64
C TYR A 40 -17.80 3.05 -13.47
N SER A 41 -17.01 2.59 -12.50
CA SER A 41 -17.52 1.82 -11.36
C SER A 41 -18.13 2.65 -10.27
N LYS A 42 -17.80 3.94 -10.19
CA LYS A 42 -18.10 4.83 -9.04
C LYS A 42 -17.46 4.35 -7.73
N PHE A 43 -16.62 3.30 -7.77
CA PHE A 43 -15.96 2.72 -6.61
C PHE A 43 -14.63 3.44 -6.34
N LYS A 44 -14.68 4.41 -5.45
CA LYS A 44 -13.54 5.22 -5.05
C LYS A 44 -12.74 4.52 -3.94
N VAL A 45 -11.44 4.36 -4.17
CA VAL A 45 -10.47 3.78 -3.22
C VAL A 45 -9.37 4.80 -2.95
N GLY A 46 -8.95 4.89 -1.71
CA GLY A 46 -7.75 5.63 -1.31
C GLY A 46 -6.78 4.72 -0.58
N ALA A 47 -5.50 4.97 -0.76
CA ALA A 47 -4.44 4.29 -0.05
C ALA A 47 -3.40 5.28 0.48
N ALA A 48 -2.68 4.88 1.53
CA ALA A 48 -1.56 5.63 2.08
C ALA A 48 -0.47 4.67 2.56
N LEU A 49 0.78 4.92 2.18
CA LEU A 49 1.94 4.19 2.68
C LEU A 49 2.66 5.00 3.76
N LEU A 50 3.16 4.30 4.76
CA LEU A 50 3.99 4.86 5.83
C LEU A 50 5.41 4.31 5.71
N THR A 51 6.38 5.19 5.60
CA THR A 51 7.80 4.84 5.64
C THR A 51 8.29 4.70 7.08
N LYS A 52 9.43 4.02 7.26
CA LYS A 52 10.11 3.93 8.56
C LYS A 52 10.54 5.31 9.09
N SER A 53 10.77 6.28 8.21
CA SER A 53 11.09 7.67 8.60
C SER A 53 9.86 8.49 9.04
N GLY A 54 8.65 7.94 8.93
CA GLY A 54 7.41 8.63 9.30
C GLY A 54 6.73 9.38 8.17
N GLN A 55 7.27 9.35 6.95
CA GLN A 55 6.63 9.95 5.78
C GLN A 55 5.38 9.17 5.39
N ILE A 56 4.29 9.87 5.09
CA ILE A 56 3.05 9.29 4.57
C ILE A 56 2.87 9.73 3.12
N VAL A 57 2.67 8.78 2.21
CA VAL A 57 2.43 9.03 0.78
C VAL A 57 1.10 8.43 0.38
N GLY A 58 0.19 9.27 -0.10
CA GLY A 58 -1.15 8.87 -0.52
C GLY A 58 -1.27 8.57 -2.01
N GLY A 59 -2.33 7.85 -2.36
CA GLY A 59 -2.77 7.61 -3.72
C GLY A 59 -4.23 7.21 -3.78
N ALA A 60 -4.83 7.38 -4.94
CA ALA A 60 -6.23 7.01 -5.19
C ALA A 60 -6.33 6.26 -6.51
N ASN A 61 -7.39 5.46 -6.70
CA ASN A 61 -7.56 4.71 -7.94
C ASN A 61 -7.89 5.62 -9.12
N VAL A 62 -7.37 5.24 -10.29
CA VAL A 62 -7.63 5.89 -11.57
C VAL A 62 -8.09 4.84 -12.56
N GLU A 63 -9.32 4.98 -13.03
CA GLU A 63 -9.92 4.06 -13.98
C GLU A 63 -9.65 4.47 -15.44
N SER A 64 -9.60 3.48 -16.31
CA SER A 64 -9.52 3.64 -17.75
C SER A 64 -10.67 2.89 -18.43
N ALA A 65 -11.13 3.39 -19.57
CA ALA A 65 -12.03 2.65 -20.45
C ALA A 65 -11.42 1.32 -20.92
N SER A 66 -10.10 1.28 -21.05
CA SER A 66 -9.33 0.04 -21.18
C SER A 66 -9.06 -0.51 -19.78
N TYR A 67 -9.88 -1.45 -19.33
CA TYR A 67 -9.90 -1.92 -17.93
C TYR A 67 -8.54 -2.39 -17.43
N GLY A 68 -7.73 -3.02 -18.29
CA GLY A 68 -6.37 -3.44 -17.94
C GLY A 68 -5.41 -2.30 -17.57
N LEU A 69 -5.72 -1.06 -17.94
CA LEU A 69 -4.94 0.13 -17.60
C LEU A 69 -5.37 0.79 -16.29
N THR A 70 -6.50 0.38 -15.72
CA THR A 70 -6.96 0.89 -14.42
C THR A 70 -5.89 0.64 -13.34
N CYS A 71 -5.57 1.68 -12.58
CA CYS A 71 -4.57 1.60 -11.52
C CYS A 71 -5.23 1.71 -10.14
N CYS A 72 -4.99 0.70 -9.30
CA CYS A 72 -5.49 0.68 -7.93
C CYS A 72 -4.81 1.76 -7.07
N ALA A 73 -5.49 2.23 -6.04
CA ALA A 73 -5.00 3.25 -5.12
C ALA A 73 -3.65 2.87 -4.48
N GLU A 74 -3.47 1.60 -4.11
CA GLU A 74 -2.24 1.08 -3.51
C GLU A 74 -1.06 1.21 -4.47
N ARG A 75 -1.27 0.94 -5.77
CA ARG A 75 -0.23 1.09 -6.78
C ARG A 75 0.11 2.55 -7.01
N VAL A 76 -0.89 3.42 -7.09
CA VAL A 76 -0.66 4.87 -7.22
C VAL A 76 0.15 5.39 -6.04
N ALA A 77 -0.23 5.04 -4.81
CA ALA A 77 0.51 5.46 -3.61
C ALA A 77 1.95 4.91 -3.60
N LEU A 78 2.12 3.62 -3.96
CA LEU A 78 3.44 2.99 -4.00
C LEU A 78 4.35 3.62 -5.07
N PHE A 79 3.85 3.85 -6.27
CA PHE A 79 4.62 4.45 -7.35
C PHE A 79 5.01 5.90 -7.04
N ASN A 80 4.08 6.69 -6.48
CA ASN A 80 4.38 8.04 -5.99
C ASN A 80 5.50 8.00 -4.93
N ALA A 81 5.43 7.09 -3.98
CA ALA A 81 6.43 6.96 -2.94
C ALA A 81 7.80 6.55 -3.52
N LEU A 82 7.84 5.52 -4.37
CA LEU A 82 9.07 5.00 -4.96
C LEU A 82 9.76 6.03 -5.86
N THR A 83 9.01 6.69 -6.73
CA THR A 83 9.53 7.72 -7.64
C THR A 83 9.93 9.00 -6.91
N GLY A 84 9.29 9.27 -5.77
CA GLY A 84 9.71 10.31 -4.83
C GLY A 84 10.92 9.95 -3.94
N GLY A 85 11.52 8.77 -4.17
CA GLY A 85 12.73 8.32 -3.44
C GLY A 85 12.44 7.61 -2.11
N ALA A 86 11.19 7.46 -1.72
CA ALA A 86 10.85 6.76 -0.48
C ALA A 86 11.14 5.25 -0.56
N ARG A 87 11.61 4.70 0.56
CA ARG A 87 11.93 3.27 0.73
C ARG A 87 11.53 2.84 2.16
N ASN A 88 11.67 1.56 2.46
CA ASN A 88 11.48 1.03 3.82
C ASN A 88 10.06 1.29 4.36
N PHE A 89 9.07 0.78 3.68
CA PHE A 89 7.67 0.89 4.07
C PHE A 89 7.35 -0.04 5.25
N VAL A 90 6.65 0.49 6.25
CA VAL A 90 6.28 -0.24 7.48
C VAL A 90 4.79 -0.49 7.59
N ALA A 91 3.97 0.27 6.87
CA ALA A 91 2.52 0.06 6.81
C ALA A 91 1.91 0.62 5.52
N VAL A 92 0.77 0.07 5.16
CA VAL A 92 -0.13 0.59 4.13
C VAL A 92 -1.55 0.60 4.68
N ALA A 93 -2.31 1.64 4.40
CA ALA A 93 -3.74 1.70 4.68
C ALA A 93 -4.52 1.77 3.37
N VAL A 94 -5.68 1.13 3.33
CA VAL A 94 -6.61 1.16 2.19
C VAL A 94 -8.02 1.41 2.68
N VAL A 95 -8.72 2.37 2.06
CA VAL A 95 -10.07 2.79 2.44
C VAL A 95 -10.97 2.86 1.21
N ALA A 96 -12.13 2.23 1.28
CA ALA A 96 -13.20 2.35 0.29
C ALA A 96 -14.56 2.20 0.98
N ARG A 97 -15.64 2.48 0.26
CA ARG A 97 -17.01 2.25 0.75
C ARG A 97 -17.39 0.79 0.54
N ILE A 98 -16.96 -0.07 1.45
CA ILE A 98 -17.29 -1.50 1.47
C ILE A 98 -17.19 -2.03 2.89
N ALA A 99 -18.17 -2.83 3.31
CA ALA A 99 -18.22 -3.41 4.64
C ALA A 99 -16.93 -4.19 4.95
N GLY A 100 -16.31 -3.90 6.08
CA GLY A 100 -15.05 -4.53 6.51
C GLY A 100 -13.78 -3.92 5.89
N GLY A 101 -13.91 -2.99 4.95
CA GLY A 101 -12.80 -2.38 4.22
C GLY A 101 -12.34 -3.18 3.01
N PRO A 102 -11.66 -2.53 2.05
CA PRO A 102 -11.20 -3.16 0.82
C PRO A 102 -9.90 -3.94 1.04
N MET A 103 -9.84 -5.17 0.51
CA MET A 103 -8.58 -5.90 0.47
C MET A 103 -7.79 -5.54 -0.80
N PRO A 104 -6.44 -5.42 -0.73
CA PRO A 104 -5.60 -5.27 -1.90
C PRO A 104 -5.82 -6.42 -2.89
N CYS A 105 -5.96 -6.09 -4.18
CA CYS A 105 -6.06 -7.11 -5.23
C CYS A 105 -4.73 -7.86 -5.43
N GLY A 106 -4.74 -8.96 -6.21
CA GLY A 106 -3.55 -9.79 -6.41
C GLY A 106 -2.35 -9.02 -6.95
N ALA A 107 -2.55 -8.12 -7.92
CA ALA A 107 -1.48 -7.28 -8.48
C ALA A 107 -0.88 -6.34 -7.42
N CYS A 108 -1.72 -5.73 -6.56
CA CYS A 108 -1.24 -4.91 -5.46
C CYS A 108 -0.48 -5.74 -4.41
N ARG A 109 -0.95 -6.96 -4.11
CA ARG A 109 -0.26 -7.87 -3.17
C ARG A 109 1.12 -8.24 -3.68
N GLN A 110 1.27 -8.49 -4.98
CA GLN A 110 2.57 -8.79 -5.60
C GLN A 110 3.56 -7.62 -5.40
N LEU A 111 3.16 -6.41 -5.77
CA LEU A 111 4.02 -5.23 -5.62
C LEU A 111 4.32 -4.91 -4.14
N LEU A 112 3.34 -5.05 -3.27
CA LEU A 112 3.56 -4.88 -1.83
C LEU A 112 4.49 -5.95 -1.27
N ALA A 113 4.42 -7.20 -1.76
CA ALA A 113 5.35 -8.26 -1.35
C ALA A 113 6.80 -7.94 -1.75
N GLU A 114 7.02 -7.30 -2.90
CA GLU A 114 8.34 -6.88 -3.35
C GLU A 114 8.90 -5.70 -2.56
N TYR A 115 8.09 -4.64 -2.37
CA TYR A 115 8.59 -3.35 -1.86
C TYR A 115 8.30 -3.12 -0.37
N ALA A 116 7.33 -3.84 0.21
CA ALA A 116 6.82 -3.64 1.55
C ALA A 116 6.55 -4.96 2.31
N HIS A 117 7.34 -6.00 2.08
CA HIS A 117 7.11 -7.40 2.51
C HIS A 117 6.68 -7.53 3.98
N ASN A 118 7.32 -6.82 4.89
CA ASN A 118 7.06 -6.89 6.33
C ASN A 118 6.09 -5.81 6.83
N ALA A 119 5.46 -5.06 5.92
CA ALA A 119 4.53 -4.00 6.29
C ALA A 119 3.21 -4.56 6.84
N LYS A 120 2.60 -3.79 7.74
CA LYS A 120 1.21 -4.00 8.17
C LYS A 120 0.26 -3.43 7.13
N VAL A 121 -0.86 -4.09 6.93
CA VAL A 121 -1.97 -3.61 6.08
C VAL A 121 -3.15 -3.28 6.99
N PHE A 122 -3.60 -2.04 6.93
CA PHE A 122 -4.81 -1.58 7.62
C PHE A 122 -5.90 -1.32 6.59
N VAL A 123 -7.09 -1.84 6.83
CA VAL A 123 -8.23 -1.58 5.95
C VAL A 123 -9.43 -1.09 6.78
N ALA A 124 -10.20 -0.19 6.21
CA ALA A 124 -11.40 0.32 6.83
C ALA A 124 -12.48 0.66 5.78
N ASP A 125 -13.75 0.48 6.17
CA ASP A 125 -14.88 1.05 5.44
C ASP A 125 -14.90 2.57 5.62
N SER A 126 -15.05 3.32 4.54
CA SER A 126 -15.19 4.78 4.61
C SER A 126 -16.44 5.24 5.37
N ALA A 127 -17.39 4.34 5.65
CA ALA A 127 -18.55 4.62 6.49
C ALA A 127 -18.22 4.64 7.98
N ASP A 128 -17.20 3.89 8.43
CA ASP A 128 -16.76 3.86 9.83
C ASP A 128 -15.24 3.60 9.92
N LEU A 129 -14.46 4.66 9.84
CA LEU A 129 -13.00 4.61 9.88
C LEU A 129 -12.43 4.14 11.24
N ARG A 130 -13.27 3.99 12.26
CA ARG A 130 -12.84 3.51 13.59
C ARG A 130 -12.68 2.00 13.61
N LYS A 131 -13.40 1.27 12.73
CA LYS A 131 -13.30 -0.18 12.58
C LYS A 131 -12.18 -0.52 11.61
N ILE A 132 -11.00 -0.78 12.15
CA ILE A 132 -9.78 -1.07 11.38
C ILE A 132 -9.45 -2.56 11.49
N SER A 133 -9.39 -3.25 10.35
CA SER A 133 -8.86 -4.61 10.27
C SER A 133 -7.37 -4.54 9.91
N THR A 134 -6.59 -5.47 10.48
CA THR A 134 -5.12 -5.47 10.35
C THR A 134 -4.63 -6.80 9.81
N PHE A 135 -3.74 -6.75 8.82
CA PHE A 135 -3.10 -7.89 8.19
C PHE A 135 -1.59 -7.64 8.05
N MET A 136 -0.86 -8.65 7.57
CA MET A 136 0.54 -8.53 7.19
C MET A 136 0.68 -8.78 5.68
N VAL A 137 1.43 -7.95 4.97
CA VAL A 137 1.66 -8.12 3.52
C VAL A 137 2.11 -9.54 3.20
N LYS A 138 3.11 -10.06 3.89
CA LYS A 138 3.67 -11.42 3.68
C LYS A 138 2.66 -12.56 3.85
N LYS A 139 1.52 -12.32 4.53
CA LYS A 139 0.46 -13.31 4.68
C LYS A 139 -0.64 -13.19 3.63
N LEU A 140 -0.68 -12.08 2.88
CA LEU A 140 -1.68 -11.85 1.84
C LEU A 140 -1.33 -12.48 0.48
N LEU A 141 -0.07 -12.87 0.29
CA LEU A 141 0.40 -13.56 -0.91
C LEU A 141 1.39 -14.66 -0.52
N PRO A 142 0.90 -15.83 -0.10
CA PRO A 142 1.74 -16.99 0.17
C PRO A 142 2.52 -17.39 -1.09
N SER A 143 3.78 -17.79 -0.94
CA SER A 143 4.65 -18.20 -2.05
C SER A 143 4.73 -17.14 -3.15
N ALA A 144 4.86 -15.87 -2.75
CA ALA A 144 4.96 -14.76 -3.69
C ALA A 144 6.20 -14.92 -4.58
N PHE A 145 6.03 -14.67 -5.89
CA PHE A 145 7.14 -14.58 -6.82
C PHE A 145 7.96 -13.32 -6.56
N LEU A 146 9.24 -13.48 -6.21
CA LEU A 146 10.11 -12.35 -5.86
C LEU A 146 11.37 -12.33 -6.74
N ALA A 147 12.01 -11.17 -6.86
CA ALA A 147 13.26 -11.04 -7.58
C ALA A 147 14.34 -11.95 -6.97
N GLY A 148 14.97 -12.77 -7.78
CA GLY A 148 15.94 -13.79 -7.37
C GLY A 148 15.37 -15.20 -7.31
N ASP A 149 14.12 -15.39 -7.68
CA ASP A 149 13.50 -16.72 -7.84
C ASP A 149 13.80 -17.32 -9.23
N TRP A 150 14.57 -16.60 -10.10
CA TRP A 150 15.05 -17.04 -11.41
C TRP A 150 16.57 -16.90 -11.55
#